data_bb24be20c04ba938b07f38c2a954bccf
#
_entry.id   bb24be20c04ba938b07f38c2a954bccf
#
_cell.length_a   1.000
_cell.length_b   1.000
_cell.length_c   1.000
_cell.angle_alpha   90.00
_cell.angle_beta   90.00
_cell.angle_gamma   90.00
#
_symmetry.space_group_name_H-M   'P 1'
#
loop_
_entity.id
_entity.type
_entity.pdbx_description
1 polymer ?
#
loop_
_entity_poly.entity_id
_entity_poly.type
_entity_poly.pdbx_seq_one_letter_code
_entity_poly.pdbx_strand_id
1 'polypeptide(L)'
;MDVTHLGHACLLVETDRVRLLIDPGTLSSGFADLRDLDAVLVTHEHPDHVDDAGVRALLASNPGATLVLDELTGARFADLDAVRVAHPGETLDLGERVDVLGGTHAPVYGDVPGCPNLAYLVGDGELLHPGDSLHVPQRPVHTLAVPIDGPWLKLAEAVDYVKTVRPESYLPIHEGELTDPAKYAGMLAAFTGP
;
A
#
# COMPACT_ATOMS: atom_id res chain seq x y z
N MET A 1 -3.96 4.19 16.01
CA MET A 1 -3.28 3.37 14.98
C MET A 1 -1.86 3.87 14.84
N ASP A 2 -0.87 2.99 14.92
CA ASP A 2 0.53 3.33 14.68
C ASP A 2 0.93 2.83 13.30
N VAL A 3 1.65 3.66 12.54
CA VAL A 3 2.12 3.33 11.19
C VAL A 3 3.63 3.50 11.12
N THR A 4 4.33 2.41 10.80
CA THR A 4 5.79 2.41 10.61
C THR A 4 6.12 2.22 9.14
N HIS A 5 6.84 3.17 8.53
CA HIS A 5 7.31 3.09 7.16
C HIS A 5 8.61 2.25 7.10
N LEU A 6 8.57 1.17 6.34
CA LEU A 6 9.67 0.21 6.18
C LEU A 6 10.41 0.36 4.83
N GLY A 7 10.23 1.52 4.20
CA GLY A 7 10.81 1.90 2.91
C GLY A 7 9.89 1.65 1.73
N HIS A 8 10.02 2.46 0.72
CA HIS A 8 9.25 2.48 -0.51
C HIS A 8 7.73 2.53 -0.24
N ALA A 9 7.00 1.48 -0.54
CA ALA A 9 5.55 1.39 -0.28
C ALA A 9 5.21 0.54 0.97
N CYS A 10 6.22 -0.01 1.67
CA CYS A 10 5.98 -0.94 2.75
C CYS A 10 5.61 -0.23 4.05
N LEU A 11 4.41 -0.52 4.55
CA LEU A 11 3.90 0.01 5.82
C LEU A 11 3.54 -1.13 6.78
N LEU A 12 4.08 -1.07 8.01
CA LEU A 12 3.56 -1.84 9.14
C LEU A 12 2.51 -1.00 9.86
N VAL A 13 1.31 -1.54 9.97
CA VAL A 13 0.16 -0.92 10.63
C VAL A 13 -0.17 -1.71 11.89
N GLU A 14 -0.13 -1.06 13.04
CA GLU A 14 -0.36 -1.67 14.34
C GLU A 14 -1.51 -0.96 15.07
N THR A 15 -2.42 -1.74 15.58
CA THR A 15 -3.49 -1.30 16.48
C THR A 15 -3.44 -2.13 17.77
N ASP A 16 -4.34 -1.86 18.72
CA ASP A 16 -4.48 -2.71 19.92
C ASP A 16 -4.96 -4.14 19.59
N ARG A 17 -5.35 -4.41 18.35
CA ARG A 17 -6.00 -5.66 17.94
C ARG A 17 -5.25 -6.43 16.87
N VAL A 18 -4.58 -5.72 15.94
CA VAL A 18 -3.99 -6.34 14.76
C VAL A 18 -2.67 -5.72 14.37
N ARG A 19 -1.87 -6.52 13.68
CA ARG A 19 -0.64 -6.13 12.99
C ARG A 19 -0.76 -6.49 11.51
N LEU A 20 -0.86 -5.48 10.66
CA LEU A 20 -0.96 -5.61 9.21
C LEU A 20 0.32 -5.11 8.55
N LEU A 21 0.80 -5.83 7.56
CA LEU A 21 1.91 -5.39 6.73
C LEU A 21 1.38 -5.15 5.31
N ILE A 22 1.67 -3.98 4.76
CA ILE A 22 1.22 -3.60 3.41
C ILE A 22 2.46 -3.49 2.52
N ASP A 23 2.42 -4.07 1.31
CA ASP A 23 3.42 -3.99 0.24
C ASP A 23 4.88 -4.27 0.68
N PRO A 24 5.18 -5.48 1.20
CA PRO A 24 6.56 -5.88 1.49
C PRO A 24 7.34 -6.22 0.20
N GLY A 25 7.74 -5.19 -0.54
CA GLY A 25 8.44 -5.30 -1.80
C GLY A 25 9.96 -5.29 -1.69
N THR A 26 10.64 -5.43 -2.82
CA THR A 26 12.11 -5.56 -2.90
C THR A 26 12.88 -4.29 -2.53
N LEU A 27 12.22 -3.12 -2.56
CA LEU A 27 12.81 -1.83 -2.15
C LEU A 27 12.54 -1.49 -0.68
N SER A 28 11.97 -2.43 0.07
CA SER A 28 11.67 -2.31 1.50
C SER A 28 12.68 -3.07 2.35
N SER A 29 12.76 -2.75 3.63
CA SER A 29 13.67 -3.42 4.56
C SER A 29 13.05 -3.56 5.95
N GLY A 30 13.59 -4.50 6.75
CA GLY A 30 13.18 -4.67 8.15
C GLY A 30 11.90 -5.50 8.34
N PHE A 31 11.19 -5.89 7.29
CA PHE A 31 9.97 -6.70 7.41
C PHE A 31 10.23 -8.19 7.62
N ALA A 32 11.41 -8.72 7.23
CA ALA A 32 11.71 -10.15 7.27
C ALA A 32 11.66 -10.75 8.70
N ASP A 33 11.95 -9.93 9.71
CA ASP A 33 11.98 -10.35 11.11
C ASP A 33 10.67 -10.08 11.86
N LEU A 34 9.63 -9.58 11.19
CA LEU A 34 8.33 -9.34 11.80
C LEU A 34 7.67 -10.66 12.21
N ARG A 35 7.03 -10.63 13.37
CA ARG A 35 6.29 -11.75 13.96
C ARG A 35 4.92 -11.27 14.41
N ASP A 36 4.05 -12.23 14.63
CA ASP A 36 2.68 -11.98 15.13
C ASP A 36 1.89 -11.04 14.18
N LEU A 37 2.11 -11.23 12.85
CA LEU A 37 1.29 -10.59 11.84
C LEU A 37 -0.05 -11.32 11.70
N ASP A 38 -1.13 -10.56 11.58
CA ASP A 38 -2.47 -11.06 11.29
C ASP A 38 -2.74 -11.12 9.78
N ALA A 39 -2.19 -10.16 9.01
CA ALA A 39 -2.26 -10.21 7.56
C ALA A 39 -1.09 -9.48 6.88
N VAL A 40 -0.83 -9.93 5.64
CA VAL A 40 -0.01 -9.24 4.66
C VAL A 40 -0.91 -8.82 3.50
N LEU A 41 -0.97 -7.53 3.21
CA LEU A 41 -1.79 -6.95 2.15
C LEU A 41 -0.88 -6.53 1.00
N VAL A 42 -1.18 -6.97 -0.22
CA VAL A 42 -0.41 -6.60 -1.43
C VAL A 42 -1.33 -5.87 -2.38
N THR A 43 -0.90 -4.68 -2.81
CA THR A 43 -1.71 -3.86 -3.70
C THR A 43 -1.68 -4.37 -5.14
N HIS A 44 -0.52 -4.80 -5.63
CA HIS A 44 -0.35 -5.30 -7.00
C HIS A 44 0.96 -6.09 -7.19
N GLU A 45 1.15 -6.62 -8.40
CA GLU A 45 2.18 -7.62 -8.72
C GLU A 45 3.62 -7.12 -8.88
N HIS A 46 3.88 -5.81 -8.91
CA HIS A 46 5.23 -5.29 -9.15
C HIS A 46 6.21 -5.69 -8.02
N PRO A 47 7.48 -5.99 -8.35
CA PRO A 47 8.43 -6.49 -7.36
C PRO A 47 8.74 -5.53 -6.21
N ASP A 48 8.60 -4.24 -6.43
CA ASP A 48 8.79 -3.19 -5.42
C ASP A 48 7.62 -3.11 -4.42
N HIS A 49 6.48 -3.79 -4.70
CA HIS A 49 5.33 -3.96 -3.81
C HIS A 49 5.20 -5.38 -3.25
N VAL A 50 5.73 -6.38 -3.95
CA VAL A 50 5.74 -7.77 -3.47
C VAL A 50 7.05 -8.48 -3.79
N ASP A 51 7.87 -8.73 -2.76
CA ASP A 51 9.00 -9.66 -2.83
C ASP A 51 8.48 -11.09 -2.59
N ASP A 52 8.31 -11.87 -3.65
CA ASP A 52 7.77 -13.23 -3.58
C ASP A 52 8.50 -14.12 -2.58
N ALA A 53 9.83 -14.07 -2.59
CA ALA A 53 10.64 -14.88 -1.70
C ALA A 53 10.55 -14.40 -0.24
N GLY A 54 10.59 -13.07 -0.06
CA GLY A 54 10.44 -12.44 1.25
C GLY A 54 9.08 -12.69 1.86
N VAL A 55 7.99 -12.53 1.08
CA VAL A 55 6.62 -12.80 1.52
C VAL A 55 6.43 -14.26 1.93
N ARG A 56 6.95 -15.22 1.15
CA ARG A 56 6.86 -16.65 1.50
C ARG A 56 7.59 -16.96 2.80
N ALA A 57 8.80 -16.42 2.99
CA ALA A 57 9.56 -16.58 4.23
C ALA A 57 8.85 -15.94 5.43
N LEU A 58 8.25 -14.76 5.21
CA LEU A 58 7.49 -14.05 6.22
C LEU A 58 6.25 -14.84 6.67
N LEU A 59 5.47 -15.38 5.73
CA LEU A 59 4.30 -16.22 6.03
C LEU A 59 4.68 -17.51 6.75
N ALA A 60 5.80 -18.15 6.36
CA ALA A 60 6.32 -19.32 7.08
C ALA A 60 6.65 -18.99 8.55
N SER A 61 7.03 -17.77 8.85
CA SER A 61 7.34 -17.27 10.20
C SER A 61 6.12 -16.70 10.93
N ASN A 62 5.00 -16.51 10.22
CA ASN A 62 3.73 -16.00 10.71
C ASN A 62 2.57 -16.91 10.23
N PRO A 63 2.47 -18.14 10.73
CA PRO A 63 1.56 -19.14 10.18
C PRO A 63 0.07 -18.81 10.39
N GLY A 64 -0.25 -17.81 11.21
CA GLY A 64 -1.61 -17.27 11.39
C GLY A 64 -1.98 -16.15 10.44
N ALA A 65 -1.00 -15.61 9.71
CA ALA A 65 -1.22 -14.45 8.83
C ALA A 65 -1.93 -14.85 7.54
N THR A 66 -2.90 -14.02 7.12
CA THR A 66 -3.56 -14.14 5.81
C THR A 66 -2.84 -13.27 4.79
N LEU A 67 -2.50 -13.81 3.61
CA LEU A 67 -2.02 -13.04 2.47
C LEU A 67 -3.20 -12.57 1.62
N VAL A 68 -3.43 -11.26 1.56
CA VAL A 68 -4.51 -10.64 0.78
C VAL A 68 -3.91 -9.93 -0.43
N LEU A 69 -4.46 -10.18 -1.62
CA LEU A 69 -3.96 -9.64 -2.87
C LEU A 69 -5.01 -9.72 -3.99
N ASP A 70 -4.73 -9.14 -5.15
CA ASP A 70 -5.55 -9.28 -6.35
C ASP A 70 -5.41 -10.67 -7.01
N GLU A 71 -6.28 -10.99 -7.96
CA GLU A 71 -6.31 -12.30 -8.62
C GLU A 71 -5.03 -12.60 -9.42
N LEU A 72 -4.47 -11.59 -10.11
CA LEU A 72 -3.27 -11.78 -10.92
C LEU A 72 -2.04 -12.07 -10.07
N THR A 73 -1.84 -11.26 -9.02
CA THR A 73 -0.79 -11.48 -8.03
C THR A 73 -1.00 -12.81 -7.29
N GLY A 74 -2.26 -13.14 -6.96
CA GLY A 74 -2.63 -14.36 -6.25
C GLY A 74 -2.26 -15.64 -6.99
N ALA A 75 -2.27 -15.63 -8.29
CA ALA A 75 -1.84 -16.78 -9.09
C ALA A 75 -0.39 -17.20 -8.82
N ARG A 76 0.48 -16.28 -8.39
CA ARG A 76 1.88 -16.54 -8.02
C ARG A 76 2.04 -17.26 -6.69
N PHE A 77 1.02 -17.21 -5.83
CA PHE A 77 0.98 -17.78 -4.48
C PHE A 77 -0.07 -18.88 -4.32
N ALA A 78 -0.59 -19.41 -5.43
CA ALA A 78 -1.67 -20.41 -5.43
C ALA A 78 -1.32 -21.74 -4.72
N ASP A 79 -0.06 -21.96 -4.41
CA ASP A 79 0.44 -23.10 -3.64
C ASP A 79 0.37 -22.91 -2.11
N LEU A 80 0.01 -21.71 -1.65
CA LEU A 80 -0.13 -21.40 -0.21
C LEU A 80 -1.60 -21.48 0.22
N ASP A 81 -1.85 -22.07 1.39
CA ASP A 81 -3.20 -22.20 1.94
C ASP A 81 -3.76 -20.88 2.51
N ALA A 82 -2.87 -19.96 2.91
CA ALA A 82 -3.24 -18.70 3.58
C ALA A 82 -3.56 -17.55 2.62
N VAL A 83 -3.83 -17.83 1.34
CA VAL A 83 -4.09 -16.81 0.32
C VAL A 83 -5.57 -16.47 0.26
N ARG A 84 -5.87 -15.17 0.27
CA ARG A 84 -7.20 -14.61 0.01
C ARG A 84 -7.13 -13.64 -1.17
N VAL A 85 -7.73 -13.99 -2.29
CA VAL A 85 -7.97 -13.05 -3.39
C VAL A 85 -9.07 -12.08 -2.97
N ALA A 86 -8.81 -10.78 -3.13
CA ALA A 86 -9.73 -9.70 -2.81
C ALA A 86 -10.06 -8.86 -4.05
N HIS A 87 -11.23 -8.24 -4.05
CA HIS A 87 -11.72 -7.43 -5.17
C HIS A 87 -12.17 -6.05 -4.68
N PRO A 88 -12.06 -5.00 -5.52
CA PRO A 88 -12.59 -3.69 -5.19
C PRO A 88 -14.07 -3.73 -4.82
N GLY A 89 -14.43 -3.05 -3.74
CA GLY A 89 -15.78 -3.04 -3.17
C GLY A 89 -16.00 -4.02 -2.04
N GLU A 90 -15.06 -4.92 -1.76
CA GLU A 90 -15.14 -5.80 -0.59
C GLU A 90 -14.75 -5.05 0.69
N THR A 91 -15.30 -5.51 1.81
CA THR A 91 -14.83 -5.18 3.16
C THR A 91 -14.34 -6.45 3.83
N LEU A 92 -13.10 -6.43 4.30
CA LEU A 92 -12.48 -7.53 5.03
C LEU A 92 -12.53 -7.23 6.51
N ASP A 93 -12.78 -8.26 7.31
CA ASP A 93 -12.56 -8.25 8.76
C ASP A 93 -11.28 -9.05 9.03
N LEU A 94 -10.20 -8.35 9.32
CA LEU A 94 -8.90 -8.92 9.63
C LEU A 94 -8.54 -8.69 11.11
N GLY A 95 -9.59 -8.54 11.99
CA GLY A 95 -9.47 -8.03 13.35
C GLY A 95 -9.54 -6.50 13.40
N GLU A 96 -9.29 -5.85 12.30
CA GLU A 96 -9.63 -4.49 11.96
C GLU A 96 -10.33 -4.47 10.59
N ARG A 97 -11.20 -3.49 10.39
CA ARG A 97 -11.88 -3.30 9.10
C ARG A 97 -10.88 -2.85 8.04
N VAL A 98 -10.90 -3.50 6.87
CA VAL A 98 -10.16 -3.10 5.69
C VAL A 98 -11.10 -3.05 4.50
N ASP A 99 -11.40 -1.85 4.00
CA ASP A 99 -12.14 -1.69 2.76
C ASP A 99 -11.18 -1.80 1.57
N VAL A 100 -11.48 -2.71 0.65
CA VAL A 100 -10.71 -2.92 -0.58
C VAL A 100 -11.26 -1.99 -1.66
N LEU A 101 -10.43 -1.09 -2.13
CA LEU A 101 -10.77 -0.04 -3.09
C LEU A 101 -9.87 -0.14 -4.33
N GLY A 102 -9.92 0.86 -5.21
CA GLY A 102 -9.05 0.95 -6.39
C GLY A 102 -9.53 0.11 -7.55
N GLY A 103 -8.65 -0.67 -8.16
CA GLY A 103 -8.95 -1.58 -9.26
C GLY A 103 -7.88 -1.63 -10.33
N THR A 104 -7.18 -0.53 -10.63
CA THR A 104 -6.19 -0.45 -11.72
C THR A 104 -5.03 0.44 -11.34
N HIS A 105 -3.83 -0.02 -11.65
CA HIS A 105 -2.58 0.75 -11.59
C HIS A 105 -2.65 1.98 -12.51
N ALA A 106 -2.08 3.10 -12.08
CA ALA A 106 -2.01 4.31 -12.90
C ALA A 106 -1.25 4.04 -14.22
N PRO A 107 -1.70 4.61 -15.35
CA PRO A 107 -1.09 4.32 -16.64
C PRO A 107 0.32 4.92 -16.73
N VAL A 108 1.29 4.11 -17.16
CA VAL A 108 2.67 4.56 -17.43
C VAL A 108 2.76 5.34 -18.74
N TYR A 109 2.00 4.90 -19.77
CA TYR A 109 2.04 5.53 -21.09
C TYR A 109 0.71 5.42 -21.84
N GLY A 110 0.13 6.55 -22.19
CA GLY A 110 -1.07 6.63 -23.03
C GLY A 110 -2.22 5.77 -22.53
N ASP A 111 -2.82 5.00 -23.43
CA ASP A 111 -3.95 4.12 -23.15
C ASP A 111 -3.51 2.65 -22.85
N VAL A 112 -2.23 2.43 -22.58
CA VAL A 112 -1.74 1.08 -22.19
C VAL A 112 -2.35 0.74 -20.84
N PRO A 113 -3.15 -0.33 -20.74
CA PRO A 113 -3.76 -0.71 -19.47
C PRO A 113 -2.71 -1.01 -18.41
N GLY A 114 -2.91 -0.50 -17.18
CA GLY A 114 -2.17 -0.95 -16.00
C GLY A 114 -2.61 -2.35 -15.56
N CYS A 115 -1.79 -3.00 -14.73
CA CYS A 115 -2.19 -4.21 -14.03
C CYS A 115 -3.30 -3.92 -13.01
N PRO A 116 -3.96 -4.94 -12.43
CA PRO A 116 -4.78 -4.76 -11.24
C PRO A 116 -3.99 -4.07 -10.14
N ASN A 117 -4.63 -3.16 -9.42
CA ASN A 117 -4.07 -2.50 -8.24
C ASN A 117 -5.18 -2.29 -7.21
N LEU A 118 -5.02 -2.88 -6.04
CA LEU A 118 -5.91 -2.66 -4.91
C LEU A 118 -5.43 -1.46 -4.09
N ALA A 119 -6.38 -0.70 -3.57
CA ALA A 119 -6.11 0.29 -2.54
C ALA A 119 -6.77 -0.19 -1.24
N TYR A 120 -6.11 -0.01 -0.12
CA TYR A 120 -6.60 -0.44 1.19
C TYR A 120 -6.91 0.75 2.07
N LEU A 121 -8.17 0.84 2.52
CA LEU A 121 -8.59 1.79 3.54
C LEU A 121 -8.76 1.05 4.86
N VAL A 122 -7.79 1.20 5.75
CA VAL A 122 -7.72 0.51 7.03
C VAL A 122 -8.45 1.30 8.11
N GLY A 123 -9.14 0.60 8.98
CA GLY A 123 -9.96 1.17 10.03
C GLY A 123 -11.19 1.91 9.47
N ASP A 124 -11.71 2.85 10.23
CA ASP A 124 -12.82 3.70 9.77
C ASP A 124 -12.32 4.97 9.06
N GLY A 125 -11.39 4.80 8.10
CA GLY A 125 -10.74 5.89 7.38
C GLY A 125 -9.39 6.32 7.99
N GLU A 126 -8.83 5.52 8.88
CA GLU A 126 -7.59 5.86 9.60
C GLU A 126 -6.37 5.94 8.68
N LEU A 127 -6.23 4.98 7.74
CA LEU A 127 -5.14 4.96 6.76
C LEU A 127 -5.64 4.54 5.39
N LEU A 128 -5.35 5.34 4.36
CA LEU A 128 -5.47 4.95 2.96
C LEU A 128 -4.09 4.66 2.37
N HIS A 129 -3.90 3.42 1.88
CA HIS A 129 -2.77 3.01 1.06
C HIS A 129 -3.26 2.77 -0.37
N PRO A 130 -2.94 3.63 -1.35
CA PRO A 130 -3.50 3.56 -2.69
C PRO A 130 -2.78 2.56 -3.61
N GLY A 131 -1.63 1.99 -3.19
CA GLY A 131 -0.69 1.36 -4.11
C GLY A 131 -0.21 2.36 -5.16
N ASP A 132 -0.05 1.91 -6.39
CA ASP A 132 0.36 2.73 -7.53
C ASP A 132 -0.85 3.31 -8.28
N SER A 133 -1.66 4.03 -7.51
CA SER A 133 -2.83 4.74 -8.04
C SER A 133 -3.07 6.05 -7.28
N LEU A 134 -3.92 6.89 -7.84
CA LEU A 134 -4.42 8.10 -7.21
C LEU A 134 -5.91 7.93 -6.86
N HIS A 135 -6.27 6.78 -6.30
CA HIS A 135 -7.66 6.47 -5.96
C HIS A 135 -8.20 7.40 -4.88
N VAL A 136 -9.29 8.09 -5.16
CA VAL A 136 -9.97 8.98 -4.22
C VAL A 136 -11.15 8.23 -3.59
N PRO A 137 -11.11 7.93 -2.28
CA PRO A 137 -12.19 7.24 -1.61
C PRO A 137 -13.42 8.15 -1.42
N GLN A 138 -14.59 7.56 -1.25
CA GLN A 138 -15.83 8.32 -0.94
C GLN A 138 -15.97 8.68 0.55
N ARG A 139 -15.00 8.31 1.37
CA ARG A 139 -15.00 8.52 2.83
C ARG A 139 -13.85 9.43 3.21
N PRO A 140 -13.95 10.18 4.32
CA PRO A 140 -12.82 10.91 4.88
C PRO A 140 -11.64 9.99 5.17
N VAL A 141 -10.43 10.53 5.03
CA VAL A 141 -9.17 9.85 5.30
C VAL A 141 -8.42 10.64 6.36
N HIS A 142 -8.02 9.97 7.43
CA HIS A 142 -7.16 10.58 8.44
C HIS A 142 -5.72 10.68 7.93
N THR A 143 -5.11 9.54 7.57
CA THR A 143 -3.75 9.50 7.04
C THR A 143 -3.75 8.92 5.61
N LEU A 144 -3.13 9.64 4.67
CA LEU A 144 -2.95 9.21 3.29
C LEU A 144 -1.49 8.81 3.06
N ALA A 145 -1.23 7.57 2.66
CA ALA A 145 0.04 7.19 2.06
C ALA A 145 0.10 7.77 0.62
N VAL A 146 1.03 8.70 0.37
CA VAL A 146 1.10 9.44 -0.90
C VAL A 146 2.28 8.99 -1.71
N PRO A 147 2.10 8.36 -2.88
CA PRO A 147 3.21 8.11 -3.80
C PRO A 147 3.85 9.43 -4.24
N ILE A 148 5.20 9.50 -4.19
CA ILE A 148 5.95 10.71 -4.58
C ILE A 148 6.89 10.49 -5.77
N ASP A 149 6.99 9.27 -6.27
CA ASP A 149 7.78 8.89 -7.44
C ASP A 149 7.12 7.75 -8.21
N GLY A 150 7.62 7.49 -9.40
CA GLY A 150 7.20 6.42 -10.30
C GLY A 150 7.13 6.90 -11.75
N PRO A 151 7.35 6.01 -12.75
CA PRO A 151 7.31 6.38 -14.16
C PRO A 151 5.90 6.82 -14.63
N TRP A 152 4.90 6.59 -13.81
CA TRP A 152 3.49 6.93 -14.03
C TRP A 152 3.05 8.22 -13.34
N LEU A 153 3.91 8.81 -12.45
CA LEU A 153 3.54 9.89 -11.55
C LEU A 153 4.37 11.16 -11.79
N LYS A 154 3.70 12.30 -11.82
CA LYS A 154 4.34 13.61 -11.68
C LYS A 154 4.07 14.17 -10.29
N LEU A 155 5.04 14.89 -9.72
CA LEU A 155 4.86 15.54 -8.41
C LEU A 155 3.60 16.42 -8.36
N ALA A 156 3.23 17.08 -9.46
CA ALA A 156 1.99 17.87 -9.52
C ALA A 156 0.75 17.02 -9.29
N GLU A 157 0.73 15.78 -9.77
CA GLU A 157 -0.39 14.85 -9.58
C GLU A 157 -0.46 14.38 -8.12
N ALA A 158 0.68 14.14 -7.46
CA ALA A 158 0.74 13.85 -6.03
C ALA A 158 0.19 15.03 -5.18
N VAL A 159 0.56 16.27 -5.54
CA VAL A 159 0.02 17.49 -4.90
C VAL A 159 -1.49 17.58 -5.08
N ASP A 160 -1.98 17.40 -6.32
CA ASP A 160 -3.41 17.46 -6.62
C ASP A 160 -4.17 16.31 -5.93
N TYR A 161 -3.55 15.15 -5.77
CA TYR A 161 -4.12 14.02 -5.04
C TYR A 161 -4.35 14.36 -3.56
N VAL A 162 -3.34 14.88 -2.86
CA VAL A 162 -3.49 15.33 -1.46
C VAL A 162 -4.60 16.38 -1.35
N LYS A 163 -4.63 17.37 -2.26
CA LYS A 163 -5.67 18.42 -2.26
C LYS A 163 -7.07 17.90 -2.56
N THR A 164 -7.18 16.80 -3.30
CA THR A 164 -8.47 16.16 -3.63
C THR A 164 -8.97 15.30 -2.48
N VAL A 165 -8.11 14.44 -1.92
CA VAL A 165 -8.46 13.57 -0.79
C VAL A 165 -8.68 14.39 0.48
N ARG A 166 -7.87 15.44 0.69
CA ARG A 166 -7.90 16.31 1.89
C ARG A 166 -7.78 15.52 3.19
N PRO A 167 -6.72 14.69 3.33
CA PRO A 167 -6.50 13.95 4.56
C PRO A 167 -6.12 14.90 5.70
N GLU A 168 -6.26 14.46 6.96
CA GLU A 168 -5.77 15.21 8.12
C GLU A 168 -4.25 15.20 8.19
N SER A 169 -3.63 14.10 7.75
CA SER A 169 -2.17 13.95 7.62
C SER A 169 -1.82 13.08 6.41
N TYR A 170 -0.57 13.13 5.97
CA TYR A 170 -0.11 12.22 4.92
C TYR A 170 1.32 11.76 5.19
N LEU A 171 1.65 10.59 4.65
CA LEU A 171 2.94 9.94 4.69
C LEU A 171 3.43 9.74 3.25
N PRO A 172 4.53 10.39 2.81
CA PRO A 172 5.13 10.10 1.51
C PRO A 172 5.62 8.65 1.46
N ILE A 173 5.28 7.96 0.37
CA ILE A 173 5.72 6.60 0.05
C ILE A 173 6.25 6.55 -1.38
N HIS A 174 6.73 5.38 -1.82
CA HIS A 174 7.21 5.13 -3.18
C HIS A 174 8.47 5.93 -3.51
N GLU A 175 9.37 6.10 -2.54
CA GLU A 175 10.58 6.91 -2.66
C GLU A 175 11.84 6.09 -2.96
N GLY A 176 11.75 4.76 -3.02
CA GLY A 176 12.90 3.87 -3.03
C GLY A 176 13.84 4.00 -4.23
N GLU A 177 13.40 4.60 -5.33
CA GLU A 177 14.22 4.87 -6.51
C GLU A 177 14.73 6.32 -6.56
N LEU A 178 14.28 7.20 -5.67
CA LEU A 178 14.72 8.59 -5.61
C LEU A 178 16.13 8.72 -5.00
N THR A 179 16.97 9.53 -5.62
CA THR A 179 18.28 9.89 -5.07
C THR A 179 18.20 10.90 -3.93
N ASP A 180 17.12 11.65 -3.85
CA ASP A 180 16.87 12.66 -2.82
C ASP A 180 15.37 12.68 -2.43
N PRO A 181 14.89 11.68 -1.68
CA PRO A 181 13.49 11.60 -1.24
C PRO A 181 13.04 12.81 -0.43
N ALA A 182 13.93 13.35 0.41
CA ALA A 182 13.61 14.51 1.25
C ALA A 182 13.26 15.77 0.44
N LYS A 183 13.88 15.94 -0.72
CA LYS A 183 13.56 17.03 -1.64
C LYS A 183 12.11 16.91 -2.15
N TYR A 184 11.72 15.73 -2.59
CA TYR A 184 10.36 15.50 -3.12
C TYR A 184 9.30 15.62 -2.04
N ALA A 185 9.53 15.04 -0.87
CA ALA A 185 8.65 15.20 0.30
C ALA A 185 8.52 16.66 0.72
N GLY A 186 9.64 17.41 0.74
CA GLY A 186 9.64 18.84 1.04
C GLY A 186 8.90 19.69 0.00
N MET A 187 9.00 19.34 -1.29
CA MET A 187 8.22 20.01 -2.34
C MET A 187 6.73 19.69 -2.21
N LEU A 188 6.36 18.44 -1.94
CA LEU A 188 4.97 18.07 -1.68
C LEU A 188 4.40 18.92 -0.53
N ALA A 189 5.10 18.97 0.60
CA ALA A 189 4.70 19.75 1.76
C ALA A 189 4.55 21.26 1.44
N ALA A 190 5.47 21.84 0.67
CA ALA A 190 5.43 23.24 0.28
C ALA A 190 4.20 23.60 -0.59
N PHE A 191 3.69 22.65 -1.39
CA PHE A 191 2.56 22.89 -2.28
C PHE A 191 1.21 22.44 -1.73
N THR A 192 1.18 21.56 -0.72
CA THR A 192 -0.07 21.13 -0.10
C THR A 192 -0.50 22.07 1.04
N GLY A 193 0.45 22.82 1.59
CA GLY A 193 0.21 23.70 2.73
C GLY A 193 0.11 22.95 4.06
N PRO A 194 0.13 23.67 5.18
CA PRO A 194 -0.21 23.09 6.47
C PRO A 194 -1.68 22.72 6.55
#